data_d9d404664a2d840c90142c5bebf1af4f
#
_entry.id   d9d404664a2d840c90142c5bebf1af4f
#
_cell.length_a   1.000
_cell.length_b   1.000
_cell.length_c   1.000
_cell.angle_alpha   90.00
_cell.angle_beta   90.00
_cell.angle_gamma   90.00
#
_symmetry.space_group_name_H-M   'P 1'
#
loop_
_entity.id
_entity.type
_entity.pdbx_description
1 polymer ?
#
loop_
_entity_poly.entity_id
_entity_poly.type
_entity_poly.pdbx_seq_one_letter_code
_entity_poly.pdbx_strand_id
1 'polypeptide(L)'
;MDFNFLTPITIGFFTAFIMGPVFWVLLETSITKGFKAAVAFDLGVMFADACFIGVCYLGSFQLLEDDQNKQGLFVLGGTILLLYGLFSWINRNKKSKDQPEIQETKENYFGLAAKGFAINILNVGVFIFWGGVTIVSSPASGKSFTSFVLFFSIVLLSYFITDLLKISVANRFKSLLTGKGIVIVNSIVSLILIVSGVVLISKGA
;
A
#
# COMPACT_ATOMS: atom_id res chain seq x y z
N MET A 1 -16.50 13.81 26.89
CA MET A 1 -16.37 12.52 26.15
C MET A 1 -14.89 12.20 26.12
N ASP A 2 -14.50 11.19 26.84
CA ASP A 2 -13.09 10.80 26.86
C ASP A 2 -12.77 10.11 25.52
N PHE A 3 -11.92 10.77 24.73
CA PHE A 3 -11.48 10.23 23.44
C PHE A 3 -10.62 8.99 23.70
N ASN A 4 -11.09 7.84 23.24
CA ASN A 4 -10.35 6.58 23.42
C ASN A 4 -9.22 6.47 22.38
N PHE A 5 -8.00 6.84 22.77
CA PHE A 5 -6.81 6.76 21.91
C PHE A 5 -6.39 5.33 21.56
N LEU A 6 -6.78 4.35 22.35
CA LEU A 6 -6.37 2.96 22.13
C LEU A 6 -6.97 2.38 20.84
N THR A 7 -8.21 2.70 20.55
CA THR A 7 -8.91 2.20 19.35
C THR A 7 -8.20 2.59 18.06
N PRO A 8 -7.92 3.88 17.78
CA PRO A 8 -7.24 4.25 16.53
C PRO A 8 -5.81 3.73 16.45
N ILE A 9 -5.07 3.66 17.57
CA ILE A 9 -3.73 3.08 17.61
C ILE A 9 -3.79 1.61 17.22
N THR A 10 -4.70 0.85 17.79
CA THR A 10 -4.87 -0.58 17.50
C THR A 10 -5.24 -0.82 16.02
N ILE A 11 -6.19 -0.04 15.50
CA ILE A 11 -6.57 -0.13 14.08
C ILE A 11 -5.35 0.12 13.19
N GLY A 12 -4.60 1.20 13.41
CA GLY A 12 -3.42 1.52 12.61
C GLY A 12 -2.33 0.45 12.70
N PHE A 13 -2.07 -0.07 13.90
CA PHE A 13 -1.12 -1.15 14.09
C PHE A 13 -1.49 -2.39 13.27
N PHE A 14 -2.73 -2.88 13.37
CA PHE A 14 -3.14 -4.07 12.63
C PHE A 14 -3.24 -3.84 11.12
N THR A 15 -3.63 -2.63 10.68
CA THR A 15 -3.65 -2.26 9.26
C THR A 15 -2.29 -2.48 8.60
N ALA A 16 -1.20 -2.17 9.30
CA ALA A 16 0.16 -2.36 8.80
C ALA A 16 0.51 -3.82 8.43
N PHE A 17 -0.21 -4.80 8.97
CA PHE A 17 0.03 -6.22 8.70
C PHE A 17 -0.92 -6.82 7.66
N ILE A 18 -1.79 -6.00 7.05
CA ILE A 18 -2.65 -6.48 5.97
C ILE A 18 -1.79 -6.77 4.75
N MET A 19 -1.67 -8.06 4.42
CA MET A 19 -0.84 -8.54 3.31
C MET A 19 -1.57 -8.33 1.98
N GLY A 20 -1.16 -7.32 1.25
CA GLY A 20 -1.63 -7.02 -0.09
C GLY A 20 -0.47 -6.67 -1.04
N PRO A 21 -0.78 -6.30 -2.30
CA PRO A 21 0.26 -5.92 -3.27
C PRO A 21 1.20 -4.83 -2.75
N VAL A 22 0.67 -3.82 -2.08
CA VAL A 22 1.42 -2.69 -1.52
C VAL A 22 2.42 -3.15 -0.46
N PHE A 23 1.99 -4.04 0.45
CA PHE A 23 2.85 -4.62 1.49
C PHE A 23 4.11 -5.26 0.90
N TRP A 24 3.94 -6.08 -0.12
CA TRP A 24 5.07 -6.78 -0.76
C TRP A 24 5.99 -5.83 -1.53
N VAL A 25 5.44 -4.85 -2.24
CA VAL A 25 6.23 -3.84 -2.94
C VAL A 25 6.99 -2.94 -1.97
N LEU A 26 6.42 -2.64 -0.80
CA LEU A 26 7.10 -1.90 0.27
C LEU A 26 8.33 -2.67 0.77
N LEU A 27 8.17 -3.97 1.09
CA LEU A 27 9.27 -4.83 1.53
C LEU A 27 10.34 -4.98 0.43
N GLU A 28 9.93 -5.24 -0.83
CA GLU A 28 10.85 -5.27 -1.97
C GLU A 28 11.66 -3.98 -2.06
N THR A 29 10.98 -2.83 -1.98
CA THR A 29 11.65 -1.52 -2.09
C THR A 29 12.64 -1.32 -0.95
N SER A 30 12.29 -1.71 0.27
CA SER A 30 13.19 -1.64 1.42
C SER A 30 14.44 -2.51 1.23
N ILE A 31 14.25 -3.74 0.78
CA ILE A 31 15.35 -4.71 0.60
C ILE A 31 16.25 -4.30 -0.56
N THR A 32 15.68 -3.87 -1.70
CA THR A 32 16.43 -3.62 -2.93
C THR A 32 17.01 -2.22 -3.01
N LYS A 33 16.26 -1.20 -2.56
CA LYS A 33 16.62 0.21 -2.68
C LYS A 33 16.96 0.89 -1.36
N GLY A 34 16.63 0.23 -0.24
CA GLY A 34 16.98 0.66 1.10
C GLY A 34 15.88 1.48 1.78
N PHE A 35 16.18 1.86 3.03
CA PHE A 35 15.23 2.47 3.97
C PHE A 35 14.58 3.74 3.41
N LYS A 36 15.37 4.74 2.95
CA LYS A 36 14.85 6.03 2.47
C LYS A 36 13.93 5.88 1.25
N ALA A 37 14.26 4.95 0.37
CA ALA A 37 13.46 4.65 -0.81
C ALA A 37 12.10 4.03 -0.44
N ALA A 38 12.09 3.12 0.54
CA ALA A 38 10.87 2.50 1.06
C ALA A 38 9.99 3.53 1.78
N VAL A 39 10.58 4.42 2.59
CA VAL A 39 9.84 5.50 3.26
C VAL A 39 9.20 6.44 2.23
N ALA A 40 9.92 6.80 1.16
CA ALA A 40 9.33 7.62 0.10
C ALA A 40 8.16 6.93 -0.59
N PHE A 41 8.27 5.64 -0.88
CA PHE A 41 7.17 4.83 -1.43
C PHE A 41 5.97 4.82 -0.46
N ASP A 42 6.22 4.58 0.82
CA ASP A 42 5.21 4.47 1.87
C ASP A 42 4.45 5.79 2.09
N LEU A 43 5.13 6.93 2.03
CA LEU A 43 4.47 8.25 2.07
C LEU A 43 3.47 8.44 0.92
N GLY A 44 3.75 7.87 -0.25
CA GLY A 44 2.80 7.85 -1.35
C GLY A 44 1.59 6.97 -1.06
N VAL A 45 1.81 5.80 -0.46
CA VAL A 45 0.74 4.90 0.00
C VAL A 45 -0.15 5.60 1.03
N MET A 46 0.46 6.21 2.04
CA MET A 46 -0.24 6.96 3.08
C MET A 46 -1.10 8.09 2.53
N PHE A 47 -0.60 8.79 1.52
CA PHE A 47 -1.37 9.86 0.88
C PHE A 47 -2.60 9.30 0.13
N ALA A 48 -2.50 8.15 -0.53
CA ALA A 48 -3.65 7.48 -1.14
C ALA A 48 -4.67 7.02 -0.09
N ASP A 49 -4.20 6.47 1.06
CA ASP A 49 -5.07 6.08 2.17
C ASP A 49 -5.83 7.29 2.73
N ALA A 50 -5.14 8.42 2.92
CA ALA A 50 -5.79 9.68 3.35
C ALA A 50 -6.85 10.15 2.35
N CYS A 51 -6.60 10.03 1.03
CA CYS A 51 -7.60 10.30 0.00
C CYS A 51 -8.82 9.37 0.12
N PHE A 52 -8.63 8.07 0.33
CA PHE A 52 -9.73 7.14 0.52
C PHE A 52 -10.56 7.45 1.76
N ILE A 53 -9.92 7.73 2.89
CA ILE A 53 -10.58 8.13 4.13
C ILE A 53 -11.42 9.39 3.90
N GLY A 54 -10.85 10.40 3.19
CA GLY A 54 -11.57 11.62 2.84
C GLY A 54 -12.79 11.37 1.95
N VAL A 55 -12.65 10.54 0.93
CA VAL A 55 -13.75 10.15 0.04
C VAL A 55 -14.84 9.40 0.80
N CYS A 56 -14.46 8.49 1.69
CA CYS A 56 -15.40 7.76 2.54
C CYS A 56 -16.15 8.69 3.51
N TYR A 57 -15.48 9.69 4.05
CA TYR A 57 -16.11 10.70 4.91
C TYR A 57 -17.19 11.51 4.16
N LEU A 58 -16.94 11.86 2.91
CA LEU A 58 -17.88 12.63 2.08
C LEU A 58 -19.09 11.84 1.61
N GLY A 59 -19.24 10.58 2.03
CA GLY A 59 -20.41 9.76 1.74
C GLY A 59 -20.44 9.14 0.33
N SER A 60 -19.31 9.14 -0.39
CA SER A 60 -19.18 8.53 -1.73
C SER A 60 -19.26 6.98 -1.69
N PHE A 61 -19.67 6.41 -0.56
CA PHE A 61 -19.93 4.98 -0.39
C PHE A 61 -21.03 4.47 -1.33
N GLN A 62 -21.95 5.35 -1.74
CA GLN A 62 -22.99 5.06 -2.71
C GLN A 62 -22.43 4.51 -4.04
N LEU A 63 -21.20 4.89 -4.41
CA LEU A 63 -20.53 4.34 -5.59
C LEU A 63 -20.19 2.85 -5.47
N LEU A 64 -20.05 2.33 -4.23
CA LEU A 64 -19.79 0.92 -3.98
C LEU A 64 -21.07 0.11 -3.68
N GLU A 65 -22.21 0.78 -3.55
CA GLU A 65 -23.52 0.12 -3.42
C GLU A 65 -24.03 -0.39 -4.76
N ASP A 66 -23.62 0.28 -5.87
CA ASP A 66 -23.92 -0.16 -7.21
C ASP A 66 -22.94 -1.27 -7.66
N ASP A 67 -23.47 -2.47 -7.87
CA ASP A 67 -22.68 -3.64 -8.25
C ASP A 67 -21.97 -3.47 -9.61
N GLN A 68 -22.54 -2.69 -10.55
CA GLN A 68 -21.88 -2.42 -11.83
C GLN A 68 -20.64 -1.54 -11.67
N ASN A 69 -20.71 -0.50 -10.83
CA ASN A 69 -19.55 0.34 -10.51
C ASN A 69 -18.45 -0.46 -9.81
N LYS A 70 -18.84 -1.34 -8.88
CA LYS A 70 -17.93 -2.22 -8.16
C LYS A 70 -17.21 -3.19 -9.11
N GLN A 71 -17.94 -3.81 -10.03
CA GLN A 71 -17.36 -4.69 -11.05
C GLN A 71 -16.35 -3.94 -11.94
N GLY A 72 -16.71 -2.77 -12.43
CA GLY A 72 -15.82 -1.93 -13.24
C GLY A 72 -14.53 -1.55 -12.50
N LEU A 73 -14.62 -1.21 -11.22
CA LEU A 73 -13.47 -0.91 -10.37
C LEU A 73 -12.57 -2.13 -10.15
N PHE A 74 -13.14 -3.33 -9.95
CA PHE A 74 -12.37 -4.56 -9.82
C PHE A 74 -11.64 -4.92 -11.12
N VAL A 75 -12.28 -4.81 -12.27
CA VAL A 75 -11.65 -5.06 -13.57
C VAL A 75 -10.53 -4.06 -13.84
N LEU A 76 -10.76 -2.77 -13.62
CA LEU A 76 -9.76 -1.71 -13.82
C LEU A 76 -8.54 -1.92 -12.91
N GLY A 77 -8.77 -2.03 -11.59
CA GLY A 77 -7.69 -2.22 -10.62
C GLY A 77 -6.93 -3.53 -10.85
N GLY A 78 -7.65 -4.61 -11.15
CA GLY A 78 -7.07 -5.91 -11.46
C GLY A 78 -6.20 -5.89 -12.72
N THR A 79 -6.66 -5.20 -13.78
CA THR A 79 -5.89 -5.05 -15.03
C THR A 79 -4.58 -4.30 -14.79
N ILE A 80 -4.61 -3.22 -14.01
CA ILE A 80 -3.42 -2.44 -13.70
C ILE A 80 -2.41 -3.26 -12.88
N LEU A 81 -2.87 -3.98 -11.85
CA LEU A 81 -2.01 -4.86 -11.06
C LEU A 81 -1.41 -5.98 -11.91
N LEU A 82 -2.19 -6.58 -12.80
CA LEU A 82 -1.75 -7.62 -13.72
C LEU A 82 -0.65 -7.10 -14.65
N LEU A 83 -0.89 -5.97 -15.32
CA LEU A 83 0.08 -5.34 -16.23
C LEU A 83 1.37 -4.95 -15.50
N TYR A 84 1.25 -4.37 -14.29
CA TYR A 84 2.41 -4.02 -13.49
C TYR A 84 3.19 -5.27 -13.03
N GLY A 85 2.49 -6.33 -12.60
CA GLY A 85 3.11 -7.59 -12.21
C GLY A 85 3.84 -8.25 -13.38
N LEU A 86 3.25 -8.29 -14.58
CA LEU A 86 3.88 -8.81 -15.80
C LEU A 86 5.11 -7.99 -16.18
N PHE A 87 5.03 -6.66 -16.18
CA PHE A 87 6.17 -5.79 -16.46
C PHE A 87 7.31 -6.03 -15.45
N SER A 88 7.00 -6.13 -14.16
CA SER A 88 7.97 -6.41 -13.11
C SER A 88 8.60 -7.79 -13.30
N TRP A 89 7.82 -8.81 -13.67
CA TRP A 89 8.30 -10.15 -13.96
C TRP A 89 9.27 -10.20 -15.14
N ILE A 90 8.95 -9.54 -16.24
CA ILE A 90 9.82 -9.47 -17.43
C ILE A 90 11.15 -8.79 -17.10
N ASN A 91 11.11 -7.74 -16.30
CA ASN A 91 12.31 -6.94 -15.97
C ASN A 91 13.08 -7.44 -14.73
N ARG A 92 12.66 -8.54 -14.08
CA ARG A 92 13.30 -9.01 -12.84
C ARG A 92 14.78 -9.31 -12.95
N ASN A 93 15.23 -9.84 -14.10
CA ASN A 93 16.63 -10.20 -14.35
C ASN A 93 17.49 -8.98 -14.74
N LYS A 94 16.91 -7.94 -15.34
CA LYS A 94 17.65 -6.71 -15.67
C LYS A 94 18.07 -5.97 -14.42
N LYS A 95 17.21 -5.92 -13.41
CA LYS A 95 17.50 -5.32 -12.10
C LYS A 95 18.64 -6.02 -11.34
N SER A 96 18.98 -7.27 -11.68
CA SER A 96 20.07 -8.03 -11.07
C SER A 96 21.42 -7.85 -11.76
N LYS A 97 21.43 -7.51 -13.07
CA LYS A 97 22.68 -7.28 -13.82
C LYS A 97 23.28 -5.91 -13.57
N ASP A 98 22.45 -4.93 -13.32
CA ASP A 98 22.85 -3.67 -12.75
C ASP A 98 23.04 -3.88 -11.23
N GLN A 99 24.10 -4.63 -10.85
CA GLN A 99 24.64 -4.44 -9.51
C GLN A 99 24.98 -2.95 -9.44
N PRO A 100 24.36 -2.16 -8.59
CA PRO A 100 24.91 -0.86 -8.34
C PRO A 100 26.26 -1.12 -7.65
N GLU A 101 27.37 -0.97 -8.33
CA GLU A 101 28.39 -0.14 -7.71
C GLU A 101 27.62 0.94 -6.98
N ILE A 102 27.97 1.19 -5.75
CA ILE A 102 27.41 2.25 -4.91
C ILE A 102 27.67 3.58 -5.64
N GLN A 103 27.15 3.74 -6.83
CA GLN A 103 26.88 5.01 -7.44
C GLN A 103 25.63 5.48 -6.71
N GLU A 104 25.80 6.53 -5.93
CA GLU A 104 24.74 7.39 -5.43
C GLU A 104 23.97 7.99 -6.61
N THR A 105 23.32 7.14 -7.42
CA THR A 105 22.29 7.58 -8.34
C THR A 105 21.21 8.13 -7.42
N LYS A 106 21.02 9.44 -7.46
CA LYS A 106 19.97 10.14 -6.71
C LYS A 106 18.67 9.37 -6.94
N GLU A 107 18.28 8.55 -5.97
CA GLU A 107 17.01 7.83 -6.02
C GLU A 107 15.91 8.87 -6.23
N ASN A 108 15.09 8.65 -7.25
CA ASN A 108 13.94 9.52 -7.50
C ASN A 108 12.85 9.23 -6.45
N TYR A 109 13.01 9.81 -5.25
CA TYR A 109 12.06 9.62 -4.14
C TYR A 109 10.64 10.06 -4.50
N PHE A 110 10.51 11.13 -5.31
CA PHE A 110 9.20 11.57 -5.80
C PHE A 110 8.57 10.51 -6.71
N GLY A 111 9.33 9.92 -7.62
CA GLY A 111 8.84 8.81 -8.46
C GLY A 111 8.45 7.57 -7.64
N LEU A 112 9.16 7.30 -6.52
CA LEU A 112 8.80 6.21 -5.61
C LEU A 112 7.51 6.53 -4.84
N ALA A 113 7.33 7.76 -4.36
CA ALA A 113 6.08 8.18 -3.74
C ALA A 113 4.91 8.13 -4.73
N ALA A 114 5.08 8.63 -5.95
CA ALA A 114 4.08 8.53 -7.01
C ALA A 114 3.72 7.07 -7.34
N LYS A 115 4.72 6.16 -7.33
CA LYS A 115 4.49 4.72 -7.50
C LYS A 115 3.67 4.13 -6.36
N GLY A 116 4.00 4.46 -5.10
CA GLY A 116 3.26 4.01 -3.92
C GLY A 116 1.81 4.48 -3.97
N PHE A 117 1.60 5.76 -4.25
CA PHE A 117 0.28 6.35 -4.45
C PHE A 117 -0.51 5.63 -5.54
N ALA A 118 0.08 5.46 -6.73
CA ALA A 118 -0.59 4.85 -7.86
C ALA A 118 -1.01 3.40 -7.60
N ILE A 119 -0.13 2.58 -7.00
CA ILE A 119 -0.46 1.18 -6.69
C ILE A 119 -1.57 1.11 -5.63
N ASN A 120 -1.55 2.00 -4.64
CA ASN A 120 -2.52 1.99 -3.57
C ASN A 120 -3.88 2.57 -4.00
N ILE A 121 -3.90 3.71 -4.69
CA ILE A 121 -5.15 4.37 -5.13
C ILE A 121 -5.94 3.51 -6.13
N LEU A 122 -5.26 2.65 -6.88
CA LEU A 122 -5.88 1.71 -7.80
C LEU A 122 -6.27 0.38 -7.14
N ASN A 123 -5.98 0.22 -5.86
CA ASN A 123 -6.32 -0.97 -5.10
C ASN A 123 -7.72 -0.85 -4.49
N VAL A 124 -8.71 -1.36 -5.23
CA VAL A 124 -10.12 -1.36 -4.79
C VAL A 124 -10.31 -2.04 -3.43
N GLY A 125 -9.51 -3.06 -3.12
CA GLY A 125 -9.54 -3.72 -1.82
C GLY A 125 -9.21 -2.79 -0.66
N VAL A 126 -8.27 -1.86 -0.87
CA VAL A 126 -7.90 -0.83 0.13
C VAL A 126 -9.03 0.19 0.28
N PHE A 127 -9.67 0.59 -0.81
CA PHE A 127 -10.83 1.48 -0.74
C PHE A 127 -11.99 0.86 0.05
N ILE A 128 -12.34 -0.41 -0.22
CA ILE A 128 -13.37 -1.14 0.54
C ILE A 128 -12.95 -1.27 2.01
N PHE A 129 -11.68 -1.55 2.28
CA PHE A 129 -11.15 -1.63 3.64
C PHE A 129 -11.35 -0.33 4.41
N TRP A 130 -10.89 0.82 3.86
CA TRP A 130 -11.04 2.12 4.52
C TRP A 130 -12.50 2.52 4.68
N GLY A 131 -13.34 2.10 3.76
CA GLY A 131 -14.76 2.24 3.88
C GLY A 131 -15.34 1.49 5.07
N GLY A 132 -15.03 0.21 5.18
CA GLY A 132 -15.43 -0.60 6.32
C GLY A 132 -14.93 -0.03 7.65
N VAL A 133 -13.65 0.38 7.69
CA VAL A 133 -13.07 1.03 8.88
C VAL A 133 -13.83 2.32 9.23
N THR A 134 -14.18 3.15 8.24
CA THR A 134 -14.92 4.39 8.46
C THR A 134 -16.30 4.12 9.07
N ILE A 135 -17.03 3.13 8.56
CA ILE A 135 -18.36 2.74 9.09
C ILE A 135 -18.24 2.22 10.52
N VAL A 136 -17.36 1.25 10.76
CA VAL A 136 -17.21 0.60 12.08
C VAL A 136 -16.68 1.58 13.12
N SER A 137 -15.81 2.51 12.72
CA SER A 137 -15.20 3.48 13.62
C SER A 137 -16.05 4.75 13.79
N SER A 138 -17.13 4.92 13.06
CA SER A 138 -18.00 6.11 13.13
C SER A 138 -18.45 6.46 14.55
N PRO A 139 -18.87 5.51 15.43
CA PRO A 139 -19.21 5.81 16.81
C PRO A 139 -18.00 6.29 17.64
N ALA A 140 -16.82 5.76 17.37
CA ALA A 140 -15.58 6.07 18.09
C ALA A 140 -14.88 7.33 17.57
N SER A 141 -15.04 7.64 16.27
CA SER A 141 -14.46 8.83 15.64
C SER A 141 -15.22 10.12 15.95
N GLY A 142 -16.40 10.00 16.56
CA GLY A 142 -17.25 11.14 16.95
C GLY A 142 -18.03 11.74 15.77
N LYS A 143 -18.96 12.65 16.09
CA LYS A 143 -19.88 13.26 15.10
C LYS A 143 -19.31 14.53 14.46
N SER A 144 -18.22 15.10 14.98
CA SER A 144 -17.61 16.30 14.44
C SER A 144 -16.49 15.99 13.46
N PHE A 145 -16.32 16.82 12.46
CA PHE A 145 -15.21 16.73 11.51
C PHE A 145 -13.84 16.69 12.21
N THR A 146 -13.66 17.53 13.25
CA THR A 146 -12.41 17.58 14.03
C THR A 146 -12.11 16.23 14.70
N SER A 147 -13.10 15.60 15.32
CA SER A 147 -12.94 14.28 15.95
C SER A 147 -12.61 13.20 14.92
N PHE A 148 -13.25 13.25 13.76
CA PHE A 148 -12.97 12.33 12.64
C PHE A 148 -11.51 12.48 12.17
N VAL A 149 -11.08 13.70 11.88
CA VAL A 149 -9.70 13.99 11.44
C VAL A 149 -8.68 13.54 12.49
N LEU A 150 -8.92 13.85 13.77
CA LEU A 150 -8.05 13.42 14.87
C LEU A 150 -7.94 11.90 14.94
N PHE A 151 -9.09 11.20 14.88
CA PHE A 151 -9.13 9.74 14.93
C PHE A 151 -8.30 9.11 13.80
N PHE A 152 -8.56 9.48 12.55
CA PHE A 152 -7.86 8.91 11.41
C PHE A 152 -6.41 9.37 11.29
N SER A 153 -6.06 10.56 11.79
CA SER A 153 -4.67 10.98 11.90
C SER A 153 -3.88 10.07 12.85
N ILE A 154 -4.47 9.64 13.96
CA ILE A 154 -3.84 8.71 14.90
C ILE A 154 -3.74 7.31 14.26
N VAL A 155 -4.78 6.86 13.54
CA VAL A 155 -4.73 5.59 12.79
C VAL A 155 -3.57 5.59 11.82
N LEU A 156 -3.50 6.60 10.95
CA LEU A 156 -2.44 6.72 9.94
C LEU A 156 -1.05 6.86 10.57
N LEU A 157 -0.92 7.62 11.65
CA LEU A 157 0.36 7.77 12.36
C LEU A 157 0.81 6.43 12.97
N SER A 158 -0.06 5.69 13.62
CA SER A 158 0.23 4.36 14.16
C SER A 158 0.61 3.37 13.06
N TYR A 159 -0.13 3.39 11.95
CA TYR A 159 0.16 2.62 10.75
C TYR A 159 1.57 2.94 10.23
N PHE A 160 1.87 4.22 10.00
CA PHE A 160 3.18 4.68 9.50
C PHE A 160 4.35 4.27 10.43
N ILE A 161 4.20 4.47 11.74
CA ILE A 161 5.23 4.06 12.70
C ILE A 161 5.50 2.55 12.61
N THR A 162 4.45 1.74 12.49
CA THR A 162 4.57 0.30 12.32
C THR A 162 5.26 -0.06 11.00
N ASP A 163 4.96 0.67 9.93
CA ASP A 163 5.62 0.49 8.65
C ASP A 163 7.10 0.86 8.68
N LEU A 164 7.48 1.93 9.38
CA LEU A 164 8.89 2.26 9.60
C LEU A 164 9.65 1.13 10.31
N LEU A 165 9.02 0.45 11.27
CA LEU A 165 9.63 -0.72 11.92
C LEU A 165 9.80 -1.88 10.92
N LYS A 166 8.78 -2.19 10.12
CA LYS A 166 8.87 -3.22 9.07
C LYS A 166 9.94 -2.90 8.04
N ILE A 167 9.99 -1.65 7.55
CA ILE A 167 11.01 -1.16 6.63
C ILE A 167 12.41 -1.33 7.23
N SER A 168 12.60 -0.96 8.50
CA SER A 168 13.88 -1.10 9.19
C SER A 168 14.33 -2.56 9.30
N VAL A 169 13.40 -3.45 9.65
CA VAL A 169 13.68 -4.89 9.73
C VAL A 169 14.01 -5.43 8.34
N ALA A 170 13.18 -5.16 7.34
CA ALA A 170 13.38 -5.62 5.96
C ALA A 170 14.71 -5.11 5.38
N ASN A 171 15.09 -3.86 5.66
CA ASN A 171 16.34 -3.28 5.18
C ASN A 171 17.58 -4.00 5.72
N ARG A 172 17.53 -4.61 6.90
CA ARG A 172 18.64 -5.40 7.45
C ARG A 172 18.95 -6.64 6.62
N PHE A 173 17.95 -7.20 5.93
CA PHE A 173 18.12 -8.34 5.04
C PHE A 173 18.78 -7.97 3.71
N LYS A 174 18.89 -6.68 3.37
CA LYS A 174 19.57 -6.21 2.15
C LYS A 174 21.01 -6.73 2.03
N SER A 175 21.77 -6.72 3.12
CA SER A 175 23.16 -7.18 3.14
C SER A 175 23.32 -8.70 3.00
N LEU A 176 22.25 -9.46 3.26
CA LEU A 176 22.23 -10.92 3.15
C LEU A 176 21.81 -11.41 1.77
N LEU A 177 21.25 -10.51 0.92
CA LEU A 177 20.79 -10.86 -0.39
C LEU A 177 21.87 -10.67 -1.44
N THR A 178 22.23 -11.78 -2.09
CA THR A 178 22.99 -11.78 -3.33
C THR A 178 22.11 -11.36 -4.51
N GLY A 179 22.73 -11.09 -5.67
CA GLY A 179 21.95 -10.81 -6.89
C GLY A 179 20.87 -11.85 -7.21
N LYS A 180 21.11 -13.14 -6.90
CA LYS A 180 20.12 -14.21 -7.02
C LYS A 180 18.96 -14.04 -6.02
N GLY A 181 19.25 -13.64 -4.79
CA GLY A 181 18.23 -13.38 -3.77
C GLY A 181 17.30 -12.22 -4.17
N ILE A 182 17.83 -11.16 -4.75
CA ILE A 182 17.06 -10.03 -5.26
C ILE A 182 16.11 -10.47 -6.38
N VAL A 183 16.58 -11.33 -7.32
CA VAL A 183 15.72 -11.88 -8.37
C VAL A 183 14.58 -12.71 -7.79
N ILE A 184 14.85 -13.50 -6.75
CA ILE A 184 13.81 -14.30 -6.07
C ILE A 184 12.76 -13.39 -5.45
N VAL A 185 13.16 -12.36 -4.67
CA VAL A 185 12.23 -11.39 -4.06
C VAL A 185 11.39 -10.71 -5.13
N ASN A 186 12.00 -10.18 -6.18
CA ASN A 186 11.29 -9.53 -7.27
C ASN A 186 10.32 -10.49 -7.99
N SER A 187 10.69 -11.78 -8.12
CA SER A 187 9.83 -12.79 -8.75
C SER A 187 8.60 -13.10 -7.88
N ILE A 188 8.79 -13.26 -6.56
CA ILE A 188 7.69 -13.49 -5.62
C ILE A 188 6.71 -12.32 -5.65
N VAL A 189 7.21 -11.08 -5.54
CA VAL A 189 6.37 -9.88 -5.57
C VAL A 189 5.61 -9.76 -6.89
N SER A 190 6.29 -9.98 -8.02
CA SER A 190 5.65 -9.96 -9.34
C SER A 190 4.54 -11.01 -9.46
N LEU A 191 4.77 -12.22 -8.94
CA LEU A 191 3.76 -13.29 -8.95
C LEU A 191 2.54 -12.91 -8.09
N ILE A 192 2.77 -12.34 -6.90
CA ILE A 192 1.68 -11.86 -6.04
C ILE A 192 0.84 -10.80 -6.75
N LEU A 193 1.49 -9.85 -7.44
CA LEU A 193 0.78 -8.82 -8.20
C LEU A 193 -0.05 -9.40 -9.35
N ILE A 194 0.50 -10.35 -10.09
CA ILE A 194 -0.20 -11.04 -11.19
C ILE A 194 -1.42 -11.80 -10.64
N VAL A 195 -1.22 -12.61 -9.59
CA VAL A 195 -2.31 -13.38 -8.98
C VAL A 195 -3.40 -12.45 -8.43
N SER A 196 -3.00 -11.38 -7.73
CA SER A 196 -3.95 -10.38 -7.21
C SER A 196 -4.75 -9.72 -8.34
N GLY A 197 -4.08 -9.37 -9.44
CA GLY A 197 -4.72 -8.80 -10.63
C GLY A 197 -5.76 -9.75 -11.24
N VAL A 198 -5.40 -11.03 -11.44
CA VAL A 198 -6.31 -12.05 -11.97
C VAL A 198 -7.52 -12.26 -11.05
N VAL A 199 -7.28 -12.36 -9.73
CA VAL A 199 -8.37 -12.52 -8.75
C VAL A 199 -9.32 -11.33 -8.75
N LEU A 200 -8.82 -10.10 -8.86
CA LEU A 200 -9.67 -8.91 -8.95
C LEU A 200 -10.49 -8.91 -10.25
N ILE A 201 -9.87 -9.19 -11.39
CA ILE A 201 -10.59 -9.28 -12.67
C ILE A 201 -11.70 -10.33 -12.59
N SER A 202 -11.43 -11.51 -12.04
CA SER A 202 -12.43 -12.58 -11.91
C SER A 202 -13.59 -12.23 -10.96
N LYS A 203 -13.42 -11.27 -10.05
CA LYS A 203 -14.49 -10.76 -9.20
C LYS A 203 -15.32 -9.66 -9.87
N GLY A 204 -14.77 -9.02 -10.90
CA GLY A 204 -15.43 -7.99 -11.65
C GLY A 204 -16.04 -8.47 -12.97
N ALA A 205 -15.73 -9.69 -13.41
CA ALA A 205 -16.33 -10.34 -14.57
C ALA A 205 -17.57 -11.16 -14.19
#